data_1e9c80c64f822b8d7b24beb05408ae21
#
_entry.id   1e9c80c64f822b8d7b24beb05408ae21
#
_cell.length_a   1.000
_cell.length_b   1.000
_cell.length_c   1.000
_cell.angle_alpha   90.00
_cell.angle_beta   90.00
_cell.angle_gamma   90.00
#
_symmetry.space_group_name_H-M   'P 1'
#
loop_
_entity.id
_entity.type
_entity.pdbx_description
1 polymer ?
#
loop_
_entity_poly.entity_id
_entity_poly.type
_entity_poly.pdbx_seq_one_letter_code
_entity_poly.pdbx_strand_id
1 'polypeptide(L)'
;MYERVYDTIDNVVDSFYRYSIDPATAKHNLAFTDVGFGRGNYITDNGNANGKVFVYVAPVNGVRQGNYDPVILLVAPRKQQLLTLGIDYNISANTVLKTELATSKYDVNTLSSLHDNSDNGYAAKINLSNAHLLKEKNKLSLVSSLDYEYVQQRFQPLERLRGVEFTRDWGLPLVAQRATENIVKASTGLRADNGNAVQYAFTSYNRSDDYSGFQNALTQFTNWKNWGFNNQLVLTNYQTDTYKGYFLKPIIDVSKKLPWMDNWIIGGRYTLEENVNRNTRNDSLNFTSFSFDTYTAYLKSSPEKETGMALIFTREVINTLWVKNCYGETGVIT
;
A
#
# COMPACT_ATOMS: atom_id res chain seq x y z
N MET A 1 21.39 32.03 27.89
CA MET A 1 21.41 30.90 28.87
C MET A 1 20.30 31.12 29.88
N TYR A 2 20.10 30.23 30.83
CA TYR A 2 19.00 30.28 31.79
C TYR A 2 19.54 30.22 33.22
N GLU A 3 18.89 30.91 34.13
CA GLU A 3 19.07 30.82 35.58
C GLU A 3 17.91 30.06 36.19
N ARG A 4 18.14 29.32 37.27
CA ARG A 4 17.08 28.65 38.04
C ARG A 4 16.55 29.62 39.11
N VAL A 5 15.25 29.85 39.04
CA VAL A 5 14.53 30.73 39.99
C VAL A 5 13.62 29.87 40.83
N TYR A 6 13.56 30.16 42.12
CA TYR A 6 12.63 29.54 43.06
C TYR A 6 11.54 30.55 43.43
N ASP A 7 10.31 30.16 43.33
CA ASP A 7 9.16 30.99 43.69
C ASP A 7 8.13 30.16 44.44
N THR A 8 7.28 30.83 45.18
CA THR A 8 6.20 30.16 45.91
C THR A 8 4.88 30.40 45.18
N ILE A 9 4.38 29.38 44.50
CA ILE A 9 3.13 29.41 43.75
C ILE A 9 2.13 28.55 44.54
N ASP A 10 0.98 29.12 44.90
CA ASP A 10 -0.08 28.44 45.67
C ASP A 10 0.41 27.77 46.98
N ASN A 11 1.27 28.43 47.73
CA ASN A 11 1.95 27.92 48.91
C ASN A 11 2.89 26.71 48.72
N VAL A 12 3.23 26.38 47.49
CA VAL A 12 4.22 25.34 47.15
C VAL A 12 5.46 26.02 46.57
N VAL A 13 6.64 25.70 47.11
CA VAL A 13 7.90 26.17 46.55
C VAL A 13 8.13 25.40 45.23
N ASP A 14 8.07 26.10 44.13
CA ASP A 14 8.37 25.58 42.80
C ASP A 14 9.63 26.22 42.23
N SER A 15 10.23 25.61 41.24
CA SER A 15 11.38 26.15 40.55
C SER A 15 11.17 26.15 39.04
N PHE A 16 11.52 27.24 38.41
CA PHE A 16 11.46 27.39 36.97
C PHE A 16 12.75 28.03 36.43
N TYR A 17 12.94 28.02 35.11
CA TYR A 17 14.08 28.60 34.43
C TYR A 17 13.70 29.90 33.76
N ARG A 18 14.48 30.94 34.02
CA ARG A 18 14.33 32.26 33.41
C ARG A 18 15.54 32.57 32.51
N TYR A 19 15.29 33.11 31.35
CA TYR A 19 16.36 33.55 30.47
C TYR A 19 17.14 34.70 31.13
N SER A 20 18.46 34.60 31.16
CA SER A 20 19.35 35.62 31.70
C SER A 20 20.59 35.78 30.85
N ILE A 21 21.05 37.01 30.72
CA ILE A 21 22.30 37.38 30.05
C ILE A 21 23.46 37.56 31.07
N ASP A 22 23.19 37.51 32.36
CA ASP A 22 24.20 37.63 33.38
C ASP A 22 25.01 36.32 33.53
N PRO A 23 26.35 36.35 33.24
CA PRO A 23 27.18 35.16 33.33
C PRO A 23 27.29 34.58 34.74
N ALA A 24 27.00 35.38 35.77
CA ALA A 24 27.07 34.92 37.15
C ALA A 24 25.87 33.98 37.51
N THR A 25 24.69 34.23 36.96
CA THR A 25 23.47 33.52 37.25
C THR A 25 23.01 32.56 36.15
N ALA A 26 23.26 32.93 34.88
CA ALA A 26 22.84 32.16 33.71
C ALA A 26 23.74 30.92 33.43
N LYS A 27 23.62 29.89 34.25
CA LYS A 27 24.50 28.71 34.21
C LYS A 27 23.90 27.52 33.46
N HIS A 28 22.62 27.58 33.05
CA HIS A 28 21.93 26.48 32.44
C HIS A 28 21.77 26.69 30.93
N ASN A 29 22.23 25.72 30.13
CA ASN A 29 21.91 25.64 28.71
C ASN A 29 20.80 24.60 28.56
N LEU A 30 19.59 25.06 28.21
CA LEU A 30 18.39 24.23 28.16
C LEU A 30 17.88 24.07 26.73
N ALA A 31 17.47 22.85 26.39
CA ALA A 31 16.68 22.57 25.20
C ALA A 31 15.20 22.48 25.62
N PHE A 32 14.35 23.19 24.90
CA PHE A 32 12.90 23.18 25.13
C PHE A 32 12.20 22.36 24.04
N THR A 33 11.30 21.50 24.47
CA THR A 33 10.49 20.68 23.57
C THR A 33 9.06 21.19 23.54
N ASP A 34 8.47 21.24 22.36
CA ASP A 34 7.03 21.46 22.18
C ASP A 34 6.29 20.23 22.71
N VAL A 35 5.58 20.41 23.80
CA VAL A 35 4.75 19.36 24.45
C VAL A 35 3.27 19.49 24.11
N GLY A 36 2.91 20.44 23.27
CA GLY A 36 1.56 20.72 22.79
C GLY A 36 0.86 21.85 23.56
N PHE A 37 -0.20 22.36 22.94
CA PHE A 37 -0.97 23.49 23.47
C PHE A 37 -1.51 23.23 24.88
N GLY A 38 -1.18 24.13 25.82
CA GLY A 38 -1.62 24.05 27.22
C GLY A 38 -1.03 22.88 28.02
N ARG A 39 0.05 22.23 27.52
CA ARG A 39 0.69 21.10 28.20
C ARG A 39 2.05 21.45 28.82
N GLY A 40 2.62 22.60 28.47
CA GLY A 40 3.89 23.11 28.98
C GLY A 40 3.72 24.33 29.87
N ASN A 41 4.82 24.75 30.50
CA ASN A 41 4.90 25.95 31.34
C ASN A 41 5.70 27.08 30.69
N TYR A 42 6.06 26.95 29.39
CA TYR A 42 6.84 27.97 28.69
C TYR A 42 6.17 28.31 27.35
N ILE A 43 6.32 29.58 26.97
CA ILE A 43 5.96 30.10 25.65
C ILE A 43 7.21 30.65 24.93
N THR A 44 7.17 30.77 23.62
CA THR A 44 8.23 31.44 22.86
C THR A 44 8.06 32.95 22.96
N ASP A 45 9.14 33.64 23.35
CA ASP A 45 9.25 35.07 23.16
C ASP A 45 9.99 35.35 21.84
N ASN A 46 9.31 36.01 20.91
CA ASN A 46 9.86 36.39 19.60
C ASN A 46 10.50 37.82 19.66
N GLY A 47 10.67 38.33 20.88
CA GLY A 47 11.29 39.64 21.09
C GLY A 47 12.79 39.65 20.83
N ASN A 48 13.50 40.54 21.15
CA ASN A 48 14.79 41.13 21.01
C ASN A 48 16.07 40.26 21.02
N ALA A 49 16.02 38.95 21.01
CA ALA A 49 17.21 38.08 21.04
C ALA A 49 17.47 37.41 19.67
N ASN A 50 18.74 37.26 19.30
CA ASN A 50 19.14 36.42 18.15
C ASN A 50 18.89 34.94 18.49
N GLY A 51 17.64 34.47 18.31
CA GLY A 51 17.21 33.12 18.56
C GLY A 51 15.91 33.05 19.33
N LYS A 52 15.37 31.84 19.48
CA LYS A 52 14.15 31.60 20.27
C LYS A 52 14.47 31.63 21.76
N VAL A 53 13.84 32.53 22.49
CA VAL A 53 13.85 32.57 23.95
C VAL A 53 12.54 31.99 24.46
N PHE A 54 12.61 31.20 25.54
CA PHE A 54 11.46 30.61 26.19
C PHE A 54 11.22 31.27 27.55
N VAL A 55 9.99 31.72 27.76
CA VAL A 55 9.57 32.43 28.96
C VAL A 55 8.59 31.57 29.76
N TYR A 56 8.84 31.45 31.05
CA TYR A 56 7.96 30.74 31.94
C TYR A 56 6.63 31.46 32.13
N VAL A 57 5.53 30.70 32.07
CA VAL A 57 4.18 31.17 32.34
C VAL A 57 3.60 30.30 33.47
N ALA A 58 3.24 30.93 34.60
CA ALA A 58 2.69 30.20 35.70
C ALA A 58 1.34 29.56 35.38
N PRO A 59 1.05 28.35 35.89
CA PRO A 59 -0.25 27.73 35.76
C PRO A 59 -1.35 28.60 36.38
N VAL A 60 -2.52 28.62 35.78
CA VAL A 60 -3.71 29.29 36.29
C VAL A 60 -4.69 28.23 36.78
N ASN A 61 -5.05 28.25 38.08
CA ASN A 61 -5.90 27.22 38.67
C ASN A 61 -5.43 25.77 38.39
N GLY A 62 -4.13 25.55 38.45
CA GLY A 62 -3.53 24.24 38.16
C GLY A 62 -3.45 23.85 36.67
N VAL A 63 -3.93 24.70 35.74
CA VAL A 63 -3.88 24.47 34.32
C VAL A 63 -2.66 25.15 33.70
N ARG A 64 -1.81 24.41 33.03
CA ARG A 64 -0.61 24.92 32.32
C ARG A 64 -1.01 25.84 31.18
N GLN A 65 -0.24 26.92 30.97
CA GLN A 65 -0.57 27.97 30.00
C GLN A 65 0.39 28.03 28.80
N GLY A 66 1.47 27.24 28.83
CA GLY A 66 2.47 27.22 27.79
C GLY A 66 2.38 25.99 26.89
N ASN A 67 3.23 25.98 25.87
CA ASN A 67 3.34 24.89 24.89
C ASN A 67 4.67 24.14 25.00
N TYR A 68 5.65 24.70 25.72
CA TYR A 68 7.01 24.19 25.81
C TYR A 68 7.38 23.86 27.25
N ASP A 69 8.23 22.83 27.42
CA ASP A 69 8.91 22.52 28.68
C ASP A 69 10.40 22.20 28.43
N PRO A 70 11.31 22.45 29.40
CA PRO A 70 12.73 22.07 29.31
C PRO A 70 12.90 20.56 29.58
N VAL A 71 12.32 19.75 28.71
CA VAL A 71 12.32 18.29 28.81
C VAL A 71 12.78 17.67 27.49
N ILE A 72 13.38 16.50 27.57
CA ILE A 72 13.68 15.67 26.41
C ILE A 72 12.62 14.58 26.35
N LEU A 73 11.79 14.62 25.32
CA LEU A 73 10.82 13.55 25.08
C LEU A 73 11.58 12.31 24.56
N LEU A 74 11.66 11.30 25.38
CA LEU A 74 12.20 10.01 24.98
C LEU A 74 11.13 9.22 24.22
N VAL A 75 11.52 8.67 23.06
CA VAL A 75 10.67 7.73 22.37
C VAL A 75 10.56 6.46 23.22
N ALA A 76 9.34 6.07 23.54
CA ALA A 76 9.12 4.86 24.33
C ALA A 76 9.66 3.64 23.55
N PRO A 77 10.33 2.70 24.25
CA PRO A 77 10.77 1.46 23.63
C PRO A 77 9.55 0.65 23.19
N ARG A 78 9.63 0.13 21.98
CA ARG A 78 8.58 -0.68 21.34
C ARG A 78 8.99 -2.13 21.27
N LYS A 79 8.03 -3.03 21.38
CA LYS A 79 8.28 -4.47 21.26
C LYS A 79 7.31 -5.06 20.26
N GLN A 80 7.85 -5.77 19.26
CA GLN A 80 7.06 -6.52 18.30
C GLN A 80 7.43 -7.99 18.34
N GLN A 81 6.41 -8.85 18.39
CA GLN A 81 6.55 -10.30 18.35
C GLN A 81 5.59 -10.83 17.27
N LEU A 82 6.07 -11.79 16.49
CA LEU A 82 5.28 -12.48 15.48
C LEU A 82 5.52 -13.98 15.65
N LEU A 83 4.44 -14.74 15.72
CA LEU A 83 4.45 -16.19 15.69
C LEU A 83 3.63 -16.66 14.49
N THR A 84 4.21 -17.53 13.66
CA THR A 84 3.53 -18.15 12.52
C THR A 84 3.60 -19.65 12.62
N LEU A 85 2.52 -20.31 12.22
CA LEU A 85 2.41 -21.77 12.12
C LEU A 85 1.86 -22.11 10.72
N GLY A 86 2.63 -22.86 9.94
CA GLY A 86 2.24 -23.32 8.61
C GLY A 86 2.07 -24.84 8.58
N ILE A 87 1.07 -25.31 7.81
CA ILE A 87 0.79 -26.73 7.56
C ILE A 87 0.57 -26.91 6.07
N ASP A 88 1.36 -27.78 5.45
CA ASP A 88 1.18 -28.24 4.08
C ASP A 88 0.71 -29.70 4.12
N TYR A 89 -0.48 -29.96 3.55
CA TYR A 89 -1.09 -31.29 3.54
C TYR A 89 -1.46 -31.72 2.13
N ASN A 90 -0.90 -32.84 1.68
CA ASN A 90 -1.23 -33.45 0.40
C ASN A 90 -2.50 -34.32 0.56
N ILE A 91 -3.65 -33.78 0.17
CA ILE A 91 -4.95 -34.52 0.20
C ILE A 91 -4.90 -35.68 -0.81
N SER A 92 -4.27 -35.42 -1.98
CA SER A 92 -4.02 -36.45 -3.01
C SER A 92 -2.77 -36.10 -3.80
N ALA A 93 -2.36 -36.92 -4.76
CA ALA A 93 -1.26 -36.64 -5.66
C ALA A 93 -1.41 -35.32 -6.44
N ASN A 94 -2.66 -34.88 -6.65
CA ASN A 94 -2.98 -33.71 -7.45
C ASN A 94 -3.58 -32.54 -6.63
N THR A 95 -3.81 -32.73 -5.32
CA THR A 95 -4.50 -31.75 -4.48
C THR A 95 -3.71 -31.47 -3.22
N VAL A 96 -3.36 -30.20 -3.01
CA VAL A 96 -2.60 -29.74 -1.86
C VAL A 96 -3.39 -28.69 -1.11
N LEU A 97 -3.44 -28.83 0.20
CA LEU A 97 -3.95 -27.83 1.15
C LEU A 97 -2.76 -27.19 1.87
N LYS A 98 -2.68 -25.86 1.83
CA LYS A 98 -1.72 -25.09 2.61
C LYS A 98 -2.46 -24.17 3.54
N THR A 99 -2.08 -24.19 4.81
CA THR A 99 -2.69 -23.34 5.83
C THR A 99 -1.60 -22.64 6.63
N GLU A 100 -1.76 -21.34 6.83
CA GLU A 100 -0.86 -20.54 7.66
C GLU A 100 -1.70 -19.73 8.65
N LEU A 101 -1.33 -19.79 9.91
CA LEU A 101 -1.90 -19.00 11.00
C LEU A 101 -0.80 -18.12 11.59
N ALA A 102 -1.10 -16.87 11.84
CA ALA A 102 -0.16 -15.94 12.43
C ALA A 102 -0.81 -15.15 13.56
N THR A 103 -0.02 -14.87 14.61
CA THR A 103 -0.39 -13.93 15.65
C THR A 103 0.75 -12.94 15.86
N SER A 104 0.40 -11.67 16.01
CA SER A 104 1.34 -10.61 16.32
C SER A 104 1.00 -9.98 17.66
N LYS A 105 2.02 -9.57 18.41
CA LYS A 105 1.89 -8.67 19.56
C LYS A 105 2.78 -7.45 19.30
N TYR A 106 2.16 -6.26 19.30
CA TYR A 106 2.84 -5.00 19.05
C TYR A 106 2.56 -4.01 20.18
N ASP A 107 3.49 -3.94 21.12
CA ASP A 107 3.50 -3.03 22.23
C ASP A 107 4.24 -1.74 21.84
N VAL A 108 3.53 -0.62 21.84
CA VAL A 108 4.07 0.70 21.45
C VAL A 108 4.82 1.40 22.56
N ASN A 109 4.70 0.92 23.82
CA ASN A 109 5.35 1.49 24.97
C ASN A 109 5.50 0.46 26.09
N THR A 110 6.60 -0.28 26.09
CA THR A 110 6.90 -1.33 27.08
C THR A 110 7.04 -0.82 28.53
N LEU A 111 7.02 0.49 28.75
CA LEU A 111 7.08 1.10 30.07
C LEU A 111 5.68 1.40 30.65
N SER A 112 4.62 1.15 29.91
CA SER A 112 3.23 1.41 30.30
C SER A 112 2.37 0.18 30.07
N SER A 113 1.56 -0.21 31.03
CA SER A 113 0.57 -1.27 30.88
C SER A 113 -0.79 -0.79 30.30
N LEU A 114 -0.88 0.49 29.94
CA LEU A 114 -2.05 1.03 29.29
C LEU A 114 -2.20 0.44 27.88
N HIS A 115 -3.34 -0.16 27.60
CA HIS A 115 -3.69 -0.76 26.31
C HIS A 115 -3.04 -2.10 25.94
N ASP A 116 -2.34 -2.79 26.85
CA ASP A 116 -1.73 -4.11 26.62
C ASP A 116 -2.72 -5.15 26.01
N ASN A 117 -4.00 -5.05 26.35
CA ASN A 117 -5.06 -5.91 25.83
C ASN A 117 -5.38 -5.67 24.33
N SER A 118 -4.92 -4.58 23.75
CA SER A 118 -5.17 -4.21 22.36
C SER A 118 -4.00 -4.52 21.41
N ASP A 119 -2.91 -5.05 21.92
CA ASP A 119 -1.65 -5.27 21.20
C ASP A 119 -1.65 -6.53 20.33
N ASN A 120 -2.61 -7.44 20.57
CA ASN A 120 -2.66 -8.71 19.86
C ASN A 120 -3.47 -8.60 18.56
N GLY A 121 -2.93 -9.18 17.50
CA GLY A 121 -3.58 -9.31 16.19
C GLY A 121 -3.39 -10.69 15.61
N TYR A 122 -4.32 -11.10 14.73
CA TYR A 122 -4.35 -12.42 14.12
C TYR A 122 -4.48 -12.32 12.62
N ALA A 123 -3.87 -13.28 11.91
CA ALA A 123 -4.04 -13.46 10.49
C ALA A 123 -4.10 -14.97 10.16
N ALA A 124 -4.81 -15.29 9.10
CA ALA A 124 -4.92 -16.65 8.60
C ALA A 124 -4.91 -16.67 7.08
N LYS A 125 -4.28 -17.68 6.50
CA LYS A 125 -4.28 -17.92 5.07
C LYS A 125 -4.51 -19.41 4.81
N ILE A 126 -5.40 -19.68 3.86
CA ILE A 126 -5.73 -21.06 3.42
C ILE A 126 -5.65 -21.07 1.90
N ASN A 127 -4.93 -22.01 1.34
CA ASN A 127 -4.86 -22.26 -0.10
C ASN A 127 -5.16 -23.73 -0.36
N LEU A 128 -6.16 -23.99 -1.19
CA LEU A 128 -6.46 -25.29 -1.75
C LEU A 128 -6.15 -25.25 -3.24
N SER A 129 -5.22 -26.07 -3.70
CA SER A 129 -4.81 -26.13 -5.10
C SER A 129 -4.94 -27.54 -5.66
N ASN A 130 -5.37 -27.64 -6.91
CA ASN A 130 -5.51 -28.90 -7.64
C ASN A 130 -4.94 -28.76 -9.05
N ALA A 131 -4.26 -29.80 -9.54
CA ALA A 131 -3.76 -29.91 -10.91
C ALA A 131 -4.16 -31.25 -11.51
N HIS A 132 -5.24 -31.27 -12.28
CA HIS A 132 -5.76 -32.49 -12.91
C HIS A 132 -5.30 -32.63 -14.36
N LEU A 133 -4.63 -33.74 -14.68
CA LEU A 133 -4.17 -34.04 -16.03
C LEU A 133 -5.35 -34.43 -16.93
N LEU A 134 -5.60 -33.65 -17.99
CA LEU A 134 -6.70 -33.90 -18.94
C LEU A 134 -6.23 -34.70 -20.16
N LYS A 135 -5.00 -34.49 -20.64
CA LYS A 135 -4.43 -35.18 -21.80
C LYS A 135 -2.96 -35.49 -21.59
N GLU A 136 -2.57 -36.75 -21.77
CA GLU A 136 -1.17 -37.20 -21.64
C GLU A 136 -0.29 -36.70 -22.76
N LYS A 137 -0.78 -36.67 -24.00
CA LYS A 137 0.02 -36.37 -25.21
C LYS A 137 0.76 -35.04 -25.15
N ASN A 138 0.18 -34.00 -24.55
CA ASN A 138 0.78 -32.66 -24.41
C ASN A 138 0.74 -32.19 -22.94
N LYS A 139 0.55 -33.13 -22.00
CA LYS A 139 0.42 -32.88 -20.56
C LYS A 139 -0.50 -31.70 -20.23
N LEU A 140 -1.63 -31.61 -20.95
CA LEU A 140 -2.61 -30.57 -20.72
C LEU A 140 -3.28 -30.82 -19.38
N SER A 141 -3.14 -29.89 -18.47
CA SER A 141 -3.70 -29.96 -17.11
C SER A 141 -4.69 -28.85 -16.87
N LEU A 142 -5.77 -29.17 -16.16
CA LEU A 142 -6.66 -28.21 -15.52
C LEU A 142 -6.06 -27.87 -14.13
N VAL A 143 -5.73 -26.59 -13.94
CA VAL A 143 -5.20 -26.09 -12.67
C VAL A 143 -6.28 -25.23 -12.01
N SER A 144 -6.61 -25.51 -10.75
CA SER A 144 -7.59 -24.73 -10.01
C SER A 144 -7.07 -24.41 -8.62
N SER A 145 -7.39 -23.25 -8.09
CA SER A 145 -7.11 -22.89 -6.70
C SER A 145 -8.23 -22.12 -6.05
N LEU A 146 -8.34 -22.30 -4.73
CA LEU A 146 -9.16 -21.48 -3.85
C LEU A 146 -8.28 -20.97 -2.73
N ASP A 147 -8.19 -19.66 -2.61
CA ASP A 147 -7.39 -18.97 -1.61
C ASP A 147 -8.31 -18.15 -0.72
N TYR A 148 -8.11 -18.23 0.58
CA TYR A 148 -8.75 -17.37 1.57
C TYR A 148 -7.69 -16.74 2.45
N GLU A 149 -7.78 -15.44 2.65
CA GLU A 149 -6.90 -14.69 3.54
C GLU A 149 -7.73 -13.80 4.45
N TYR A 150 -7.45 -13.90 5.74
CA TYR A 150 -8.00 -13.07 6.80
C TYR A 150 -6.88 -12.32 7.50
N VAL A 151 -7.02 -11.01 7.66
CA VAL A 151 -6.09 -10.17 8.41
C VAL A 151 -6.89 -9.28 9.34
N GLN A 152 -6.72 -9.46 10.63
CA GLN A 152 -7.38 -8.62 11.63
C GLN A 152 -6.76 -7.21 11.66
N GLN A 153 -7.56 -6.19 11.91
CA GLN A 153 -7.15 -4.79 12.00
C GLN A 153 -5.93 -4.52 12.90
N ARG A 154 -5.77 -5.31 13.96
CA ARG A 154 -4.67 -5.20 14.93
C ARG A 154 -3.43 -6.00 14.55
N PHE A 155 -3.52 -6.84 13.55
CA PHE A 155 -2.38 -7.63 13.11
C PHE A 155 -1.27 -6.72 12.57
N GLN A 156 -0.06 -6.88 13.09
CA GLN A 156 1.10 -6.10 12.73
C GLN A 156 2.16 -7.01 12.11
N PRO A 157 2.28 -7.04 10.80
CA PRO A 157 3.34 -7.81 10.12
C PRO A 157 4.70 -7.14 10.32
N LEU A 158 5.78 -7.93 10.24
CA LEU A 158 7.16 -7.40 10.26
C LEU A 158 7.50 -6.71 8.94
N GLU A 159 6.97 -7.23 7.83
CA GLU A 159 7.16 -6.70 6.49
C GLU A 159 5.82 -6.34 5.84
N ARG A 160 5.87 -5.68 4.72
CA ARG A 160 4.68 -5.28 3.97
C ARG A 160 3.94 -6.52 3.45
N LEU A 161 2.68 -6.72 3.84
CA LEU A 161 1.83 -7.83 3.36
C LEU A 161 1.40 -7.65 1.90
N ARG A 162 1.21 -6.41 1.45
CA ARG A 162 0.65 -6.09 0.13
C ARG A 162 1.71 -5.56 -0.82
N GLY A 163 1.59 -5.85 -2.10
CA GLY A 163 2.43 -5.24 -3.13
C GLY A 163 2.29 -3.72 -3.17
N VAL A 164 3.25 -3.03 -3.76
CA VAL A 164 3.27 -1.55 -3.84
C VAL A 164 2.01 -1.01 -4.51
N GLU A 165 1.57 -1.67 -5.59
CA GLU A 165 0.42 -1.26 -6.40
C GLU A 165 -0.94 -1.70 -5.85
N PHE A 166 -0.95 -2.47 -4.76
CA PHE A 166 -2.19 -3.07 -4.24
C PHE A 166 -3.26 -2.03 -3.92
N THR A 167 -2.90 -0.94 -3.25
CA THR A 167 -3.85 0.14 -2.91
C THR A 167 -4.42 0.80 -4.15
N ARG A 168 -3.59 1.05 -5.17
CA ARG A 168 -4.00 1.59 -6.46
C ARG A 168 -4.94 0.64 -7.20
N ASP A 169 -4.57 -0.64 -7.29
CA ASP A 169 -5.32 -1.65 -8.03
C ASP A 169 -6.71 -1.92 -7.43
N TRP A 170 -6.88 -1.65 -6.14
CA TRP A 170 -8.13 -1.77 -5.41
C TRP A 170 -8.82 -0.44 -5.12
N GLY A 171 -8.36 0.68 -5.70
CA GLY A 171 -8.96 2.01 -5.52
C GLY A 171 -8.95 2.51 -4.06
N LEU A 172 -8.05 1.99 -3.24
CA LEU A 172 -7.86 2.42 -1.86
C LEU A 172 -7.04 3.71 -1.79
N PRO A 173 -7.22 4.55 -0.77
CA PRO A 173 -6.34 5.70 -0.55
C PRO A 173 -4.90 5.24 -0.27
N LEU A 174 -3.91 6.08 -0.63
CA LEU A 174 -2.47 5.78 -0.43
C LEU A 174 -2.13 5.42 1.02
N VAL A 175 -2.79 6.08 1.97
CA VAL A 175 -2.72 5.77 3.40
C VAL A 175 -4.10 5.28 3.83
N ALA A 176 -4.37 4.00 3.58
CA ALA A 176 -5.59 3.37 4.05
C ALA A 176 -5.53 3.19 5.58
N GLN A 177 -6.63 3.50 6.25
CA GLN A 177 -6.77 3.18 7.68
C GLN A 177 -6.72 1.66 7.88
N ARG A 178 -6.28 1.24 9.05
CA ARG A 178 -6.28 -0.18 9.39
C ARG A 178 -7.71 -0.69 9.54
N ALA A 179 -7.99 -1.77 8.87
CA ALA A 179 -9.28 -2.45 8.93
C ALA A 179 -9.06 -3.96 8.94
N THR A 180 -10.05 -4.71 9.40
CA THR A 180 -10.03 -6.16 9.22
C THR A 180 -10.31 -6.47 7.75
N GLU A 181 -9.46 -7.30 7.14
CA GLU A 181 -9.49 -7.64 5.73
C GLU A 181 -9.86 -9.09 5.50
N ASN A 182 -10.70 -9.34 4.52
CA ASN A 182 -11.06 -10.66 4.02
C ASN A 182 -10.85 -10.69 2.50
N ILE A 183 -10.03 -11.62 2.02
CA ILE A 183 -9.79 -11.83 0.59
C ILE A 183 -10.11 -13.28 0.26
N VAL A 184 -10.99 -13.47 -0.69
CA VAL A 184 -11.27 -14.78 -1.29
C VAL A 184 -10.86 -14.71 -2.75
N LYS A 185 -10.04 -15.65 -3.20
CA LYS A 185 -9.65 -15.76 -4.60
C LYS A 185 -9.90 -17.18 -5.10
N ALA A 186 -10.65 -17.29 -6.17
CA ALA A 186 -10.83 -18.54 -6.90
C ALA A 186 -10.19 -18.43 -8.28
N SER A 187 -9.43 -19.42 -8.69
CA SER A 187 -8.84 -19.44 -10.03
C SER A 187 -8.99 -20.79 -10.69
N THR A 188 -9.09 -20.76 -12.01
CA THR A 188 -9.07 -21.97 -12.86
C THR A 188 -8.38 -21.67 -14.17
N GLY A 189 -7.71 -22.66 -14.76
CA GLY A 189 -7.01 -22.47 -16.01
C GLY A 189 -6.50 -23.76 -16.61
N LEU A 190 -6.11 -23.68 -17.87
CA LEU A 190 -5.49 -24.74 -18.62
C LEU A 190 -3.99 -24.46 -18.79
N ARG A 191 -3.16 -25.45 -18.53
CA ARG A 191 -1.71 -25.38 -18.71
C ARG A 191 -1.21 -26.61 -19.47
N ALA A 192 -0.39 -26.36 -20.50
CA ALA A 192 0.29 -27.39 -21.25
C ALA A 192 1.80 -27.42 -20.95
N ASP A 193 2.48 -28.53 -21.25
CA ASP A 193 3.93 -28.71 -21.00
C ASP A 193 4.83 -27.77 -21.83
N ASN A 194 4.35 -27.31 -22.99
CA ASN A 194 5.03 -26.32 -23.82
C ASN A 194 4.97 -24.88 -23.28
N GLY A 195 4.46 -24.69 -22.06
CA GLY A 195 4.32 -23.39 -21.39
C GLY A 195 3.04 -22.62 -21.78
N ASN A 196 2.23 -23.12 -22.72
CA ASN A 196 0.95 -22.48 -23.05
C ASN A 196 -0.01 -22.57 -21.85
N ALA A 197 -0.61 -21.44 -21.50
CA ALA A 197 -1.54 -21.35 -20.38
C ALA A 197 -2.62 -20.31 -20.62
N VAL A 198 -3.83 -20.60 -20.16
CA VAL A 198 -4.92 -19.63 -20.05
C VAL A 198 -5.51 -19.80 -18.65
N GLN A 199 -5.62 -18.72 -17.90
CA GLN A 199 -6.12 -18.73 -16.53
C GLN A 199 -7.12 -17.60 -16.30
N TYR A 200 -8.20 -17.91 -15.65
CA TYR A 200 -9.15 -16.96 -15.10
C TYR A 200 -9.09 -16.98 -13.58
N ALA A 201 -9.13 -15.81 -12.96
CA ALA A 201 -9.22 -15.64 -11.52
C ALA A 201 -10.28 -14.61 -11.16
N PHE A 202 -11.06 -14.95 -10.16
CA PHE A 202 -12.00 -14.06 -9.47
C PHE A 202 -11.48 -13.79 -8.06
N THR A 203 -11.44 -12.53 -7.63
CA THR A 203 -11.05 -12.15 -6.27
C THR A 203 -12.11 -11.24 -5.68
N SER A 204 -12.57 -11.56 -4.46
CA SER A 204 -13.40 -10.69 -3.63
C SER A 204 -12.56 -10.17 -2.47
N TYR A 205 -12.60 -8.86 -2.24
CA TYR A 205 -11.89 -8.19 -1.16
C TYR A 205 -12.87 -7.32 -0.37
N ASN A 206 -13.01 -7.60 0.92
CA ASN A 206 -13.89 -6.90 1.83
C ASN A 206 -13.12 -6.42 3.06
N ARG A 207 -13.45 -5.23 3.54
CA ARG A 207 -12.84 -4.61 4.73
C ARG A 207 -13.91 -4.19 5.73
N SER A 208 -13.56 -4.10 7.00
CA SER A 208 -14.46 -3.69 8.07
C SER A 208 -14.77 -2.19 8.10
N ASP A 209 -14.18 -1.39 7.20
CA ASP A 209 -14.42 0.04 7.01
C ASP A 209 -15.33 0.32 5.79
N ASP A 210 -16.31 -0.55 5.57
CA ASP A 210 -17.34 -0.47 4.52
C ASP A 210 -16.82 -0.53 3.08
N TYR A 211 -15.55 -0.94 2.92
CA TYR A 211 -15.00 -1.21 1.60
C TYR A 211 -15.36 -2.61 1.13
N SER A 212 -15.86 -2.71 -0.09
CA SER A 212 -16.03 -3.96 -0.83
C SER A 212 -15.53 -3.83 -2.27
N GLY A 213 -14.88 -4.86 -2.76
CA GLY A 213 -14.39 -4.90 -4.13
C GLY A 213 -14.34 -6.33 -4.67
N PHE A 214 -14.41 -6.44 -6.00
CA PHE A 214 -14.18 -7.68 -6.70
C PHE A 214 -13.38 -7.45 -7.98
N GLN A 215 -12.53 -8.39 -8.29
CA GLN A 215 -11.64 -8.34 -9.44
C GLN A 215 -11.80 -9.59 -10.29
N ASN A 216 -11.88 -9.40 -11.60
CA ASN A 216 -11.82 -10.45 -12.60
C ASN A 216 -10.50 -10.30 -13.35
N ALA A 217 -9.73 -11.37 -13.44
CA ALA A 217 -8.46 -11.40 -14.14
C ALA A 217 -8.43 -12.58 -15.12
N LEU A 218 -8.15 -12.28 -16.39
CA LEU A 218 -7.90 -13.27 -17.42
C LEU A 218 -6.45 -13.10 -17.90
N THR A 219 -5.67 -14.17 -17.87
CA THR A 219 -4.30 -14.20 -18.38
C THR A 219 -4.15 -15.26 -19.45
N GLN A 220 -3.45 -14.95 -20.51
CA GLN A 220 -3.14 -15.86 -21.61
C GLN A 220 -1.67 -15.77 -21.95
N PHE A 221 -0.99 -16.91 -21.94
CA PHE A 221 0.33 -17.08 -22.52
C PHE A 221 0.27 -18.24 -23.51
N THR A 222 0.41 -17.96 -24.80
CA THR A 222 0.26 -18.98 -25.83
C THR A 222 1.28 -18.76 -26.94
N ASN A 223 2.03 -19.80 -27.22
CA ASN A 223 2.89 -19.89 -28.42
C ASN A 223 2.27 -20.88 -29.39
N TRP A 224 1.92 -20.40 -30.60
CA TRP A 224 1.37 -21.24 -31.62
C TRP A 224 2.15 -21.03 -32.95
N LYS A 225 2.83 -22.07 -33.38
CA LYS A 225 3.79 -21.97 -34.50
C LYS A 225 4.83 -20.88 -34.17
N ASN A 226 4.87 -19.82 -34.95
CA ASN A 226 5.78 -18.68 -34.75
C ASN A 226 5.09 -17.46 -34.10
N TRP A 227 3.83 -17.56 -33.72
CA TRP A 227 3.10 -16.49 -33.04
C TRP A 227 3.18 -16.66 -31.54
N GLY A 228 3.42 -15.55 -30.83
CA GLY A 228 3.36 -15.44 -29.38
C GLY A 228 2.23 -14.50 -28.98
N PHE A 229 1.43 -14.93 -28.00
CA PHE A 229 0.35 -14.15 -27.40
C PHE A 229 0.61 -14.11 -25.89
N ASN A 230 0.76 -12.89 -25.34
CA ASN A 230 0.92 -12.68 -23.91
C ASN A 230 -0.06 -11.58 -23.49
N ASN A 231 -1.27 -11.99 -23.15
CA ASN A 231 -2.38 -11.10 -22.90
C ASN A 231 -2.83 -11.20 -21.45
N GLN A 232 -3.22 -10.06 -20.89
CA GLN A 232 -3.82 -9.95 -19.56
C GLN A 232 -4.98 -8.97 -19.61
N LEU A 233 -6.07 -9.30 -18.97
CA LEU A 233 -7.19 -8.40 -18.73
C LEU A 233 -7.51 -8.43 -17.24
N VAL A 234 -7.43 -7.30 -16.56
CA VAL A 234 -7.84 -7.14 -15.17
C VAL A 234 -8.90 -6.06 -15.09
N LEU A 235 -10.02 -6.39 -14.47
CA LEU A 235 -11.11 -5.47 -14.16
C LEU A 235 -11.41 -5.58 -12.66
N THR A 236 -11.13 -4.52 -11.93
CA THR A 236 -11.47 -4.37 -10.50
C THR A 236 -12.63 -3.42 -10.38
N ASN A 237 -13.69 -3.81 -9.67
CA ASN A 237 -14.78 -2.92 -9.26
C ASN A 237 -14.73 -2.78 -7.75
N TYR A 238 -14.96 -1.58 -7.25
CA TYR A 238 -14.90 -1.30 -5.82
C TYR A 238 -15.93 -0.26 -5.40
N GLN A 239 -16.32 -0.34 -4.14
CA GLN A 239 -17.30 0.57 -3.53
C GLN A 239 -17.00 0.76 -2.04
N THR A 240 -17.24 2.00 -1.59
CA THR A 240 -17.30 2.40 -0.17
C THR A 240 -18.55 3.24 0.04
N ASP A 241 -18.80 3.73 1.24
CA ASP A 241 -19.89 4.67 1.52
C ASP A 241 -19.76 6.00 0.77
N THR A 242 -18.53 6.42 0.46
CA THR A 242 -18.25 7.74 -0.12
C THR A 242 -17.94 7.72 -1.60
N TYR A 243 -17.38 6.62 -2.12
CA TYR A 243 -16.99 6.50 -3.52
C TYR A 243 -17.20 5.08 -4.05
N LYS A 244 -17.37 4.99 -5.36
CA LYS A 244 -17.46 3.75 -6.14
C LYS A 244 -16.67 3.91 -7.43
N GLY A 245 -16.16 2.83 -7.98
CA GLY A 245 -15.42 2.92 -9.23
C GLY A 245 -14.98 1.59 -9.79
N TYR A 246 -14.21 1.68 -10.86
CA TYR A 246 -13.56 0.53 -11.47
C TYR A 246 -12.15 0.88 -11.92
N PHE A 247 -11.29 -0.13 -11.97
CA PHE A 247 -9.97 -0.06 -12.55
C PHE A 247 -9.82 -1.16 -13.63
N LEU A 248 -9.63 -0.74 -14.87
CA LEU A 248 -9.47 -1.60 -16.04
C LEU A 248 -8.02 -1.56 -16.52
N LYS A 249 -7.37 -2.73 -16.65
CA LYS A 249 -5.97 -2.89 -17.05
C LYS A 249 -5.82 -4.01 -18.08
N PRO A 250 -6.15 -3.80 -19.35
CA PRO A 250 -5.78 -4.73 -20.41
C PRO A 250 -4.30 -4.57 -20.80
N ILE A 251 -3.65 -5.69 -21.04
CA ILE A 251 -2.37 -5.81 -21.71
C ILE A 251 -2.56 -6.77 -22.86
N ILE A 252 -2.35 -6.31 -24.08
CA ILE A 252 -2.42 -7.12 -25.30
C ILE A 252 -1.04 -7.08 -25.95
N ASP A 253 -0.36 -8.21 -25.98
CA ASP A 253 0.97 -8.34 -26.59
C ASP A 253 0.94 -9.49 -27.59
N VAL A 254 1.13 -9.16 -28.84
CA VAL A 254 1.18 -10.11 -29.96
C VAL A 254 2.52 -9.99 -30.66
N SER A 255 3.18 -11.13 -30.84
CA SER A 255 4.49 -11.19 -31.48
C SER A 255 4.58 -12.29 -32.52
N LYS A 256 5.53 -12.16 -33.42
CA LYS A 256 5.83 -13.16 -34.44
C LYS A 256 7.33 -13.38 -34.51
N LYS A 257 7.74 -14.64 -34.39
CA LYS A 257 9.12 -15.09 -34.63
C LYS A 257 9.33 -15.21 -36.15
N LEU A 258 10.44 -14.64 -36.64
CA LEU A 258 10.83 -14.61 -38.07
C LEU A 258 11.97 -15.60 -38.30
N PRO A 259 11.69 -16.87 -38.65
CA PRO A 259 12.73 -17.89 -38.82
C PRO A 259 13.75 -17.54 -39.93
N TRP A 260 13.30 -16.84 -40.97
CA TRP A 260 14.12 -16.38 -42.09
C TRP A 260 15.07 -15.23 -41.73
N MET A 261 14.84 -14.56 -40.62
CA MET A 261 15.64 -13.44 -40.07
C MET A 261 16.30 -13.85 -38.76
N ASP A 262 16.94 -15.00 -38.75
CA ASP A 262 17.71 -15.51 -37.63
C ASP A 262 16.90 -15.53 -36.30
N ASN A 263 15.62 -15.92 -36.41
CA ASN A 263 14.68 -16.00 -35.29
C ASN A 263 14.40 -14.67 -34.56
N TRP A 264 14.58 -13.54 -35.24
CA TRP A 264 14.14 -12.26 -34.68
C TRP A 264 12.63 -12.28 -34.37
N ILE A 265 12.23 -11.48 -33.39
CA ILE A 265 10.85 -11.37 -32.97
C ILE A 265 10.37 -9.94 -33.21
N ILE A 266 9.33 -9.80 -34.04
CA ILE A 266 8.59 -8.56 -34.22
C ILE A 266 7.31 -8.65 -33.42
N GLY A 267 6.90 -7.57 -32.76
CA GLY A 267 5.68 -7.56 -31.93
C GLY A 267 5.15 -6.18 -31.66
N GLY A 268 3.93 -6.17 -31.16
CA GLY A 268 3.25 -4.99 -30.68
C GLY A 268 2.55 -5.26 -29.36
N ARG A 269 2.61 -4.28 -28.47
CA ARG A 269 1.93 -4.31 -27.17
C ARG A 269 1.05 -3.07 -27.02
N TYR A 270 -0.15 -3.30 -26.58
CA TYR A 270 -1.07 -2.27 -26.12
C TYR A 270 -1.33 -2.48 -24.64
N THR A 271 -1.25 -1.40 -23.86
CA THR A 271 -1.66 -1.39 -22.45
C THR A 271 -2.57 -0.19 -22.20
N LEU A 272 -3.62 -0.39 -21.42
CA LEU A 272 -4.47 0.66 -20.89
C LEU A 272 -4.46 0.56 -19.37
N GLU A 273 -4.39 1.70 -18.70
CA GLU A 273 -4.72 1.84 -17.28
C GLU A 273 -5.82 2.88 -17.15
N GLU A 274 -7.04 2.44 -16.89
CA GLU A 274 -8.20 3.31 -16.71
C GLU A 274 -8.80 3.11 -15.32
N ASN A 275 -8.69 4.13 -14.48
CA ASN A 275 -9.31 4.19 -13.16
C ASN A 275 -10.41 5.26 -13.19
N VAL A 276 -11.64 4.84 -13.00
CA VAL A 276 -12.80 5.74 -12.87
C VAL A 276 -13.31 5.66 -11.44
N ASN A 277 -13.21 6.75 -10.72
CA ASN A 277 -13.67 6.89 -9.33
C ASN A 277 -14.76 7.97 -9.28
N ARG A 278 -15.91 7.66 -8.69
CA ARG A 278 -17.06 8.55 -8.59
C ARG A 278 -17.54 8.63 -7.15
N ASN A 279 -18.03 9.80 -6.77
CA ASN A 279 -18.70 9.98 -5.51
C ASN A 279 -20.02 9.20 -5.48
N THR A 280 -20.30 8.46 -4.41
CA THR A 280 -21.49 7.60 -4.30
C THR A 280 -22.79 8.40 -4.25
N ARG A 281 -22.78 9.64 -3.70
CA ARG A 281 -24.00 10.45 -3.50
C ARG A 281 -24.44 11.21 -4.74
N ASN A 282 -23.51 11.83 -5.48
CA ASN A 282 -23.83 12.74 -6.59
C ASN A 282 -23.28 12.26 -7.93
N ASP A 283 -22.65 11.08 -7.99
CA ASP A 283 -22.03 10.45 -9.16
C ASP A 283 -20.97 11.34 -9.87
N SER A 284 -20.48 12.39 -9.19
CA SER A 284 -19.42 13.24 -9.73
C SER A 284 -18.10 12.47 -9.83
N LEU A 285 -17.35 12.74 -10.90
CA LEU A 285 -16.02 12.16 -11.10
C LEU A 285 -15.04 12.71 -10.07
N ASN A 286 -14.28 11.81 -9.44
CA ASN A 286 -13.26 12.17 -8.47
C ASN A 286 -11.93 12.49 -9.17
N PHE A 287 -11.11 13.39 -8.60
CA PHE A 287 -9.81 13.81 -9.13
C PHE A 287 -8.76 12.67 -9.20
N THR A 288 -9.00 11.56 -8.53
CA THR A 288 -8.17 10.35 -8.61
C THR A 288 -8.41 9.52 -9.87
N SER A 289 -9.38 9.91 -10.71
CA SER A 289 -9.66 9.23 -11.97
C SER A 289 -8.62 9.57 -13.02
N PHE A 290 -8.15 8.56 -13.77
CA PHE A 290 -7.16 8.73 -14.82
C PHE A 290 -7.33 7.66 -15.92
N SER A 291 -6.77 7.91 -17.10
CA SER A 291 -6.69 6.95 -18.18
C SER A 291 -5.39 7.17 -18.97
N PHE A 292 -4.61 6.10 -19.13
CA PHE A 292 -3.35 6.10 -19.88
C PHE A 292 -3.34 4.97 -20.89
N ASP A 293 -3.11 5.31 -22.16
CA ASP A 293 -2.91 4.36 -23.25
C ASP A 293 -1.42 4.30 -23.60
N THR A 294 -0.86 3.10 -23.68
CA THR A 294 0.53 2.92 -24.14
C THR A 294 0.58 1.94 -25.32
N TYR A 295 1.16 2.39 -26.38
CA TYR A 295 1.39 1.61 -27.59
C TYR A 295 2.89 1.36 -27.74
N THR A 296 3.29 0.10 -27.85
CA THR A 296 4.69 -0.28 -28.04
C THR A 296 4.83 -1.17 -29.26
N ALA A 297 5.71 -0.80 -30.18
CA ALA A 297 6.17 -1.68 -31.25
C ALA A 297 7.62 -2.08 -30.98
N TYR A 298 7.96 -3.33 -31.20
CA TYR A 298 9.31 -3.80 -30.94
C TYR A 298 9.82 -4.81 -31.98
N LEU A 299 11.13 -4.78 -32.17
CA LEU A 299 11.88 -5.77 -32.93
C LEU A 299 13.07 -6.19 -32.03
N LYS A 300 13.17 -7.46 -31.67
CA LYS A 300 14.23 -7.97 -30.79
C LYS A 300 14.85 -9.24 -31.34
N SER A 301 16.15 -9.44 -31.07
CA SER A 301 16.86 -10.68 -31.37
C SER A 301 16.28 -11.85 -30.60
N SER A 302 16.52 -13.08 -31.07
CA SER A 302 16.16 -14.28 -30.31
C SER A 302 16.77 -14.27 -28.94
N PRO A 303 16.00 -14.63 -27.87
CA PRO A 303 16.53 -14.75 -26.51
C PRO A 303 17.58 -15.85 -26.32
N GLU A 304 17.74 -16.72 -27.31
CA GLU A 304 18.74 -17.81 -27.29
C GLU A 304 20.17 -17.31 -27.60
N LYS A 305 20.33 -16.02 -27.98
CA LYS A 305 21.65 -15.44 -28.31
C LYS A 305 22.31 -14.83 -27.06
N GLU A 306 23.62 -15.00 -26.91
CA GLU A 306 24.43 -14.40 -25.85
C GLU A 306 24.40 -12.87 -25.87
N THR A 307 24.27 -12.26 -27.05
CA THR A 307 24.15 -10.80 -27.23
C THR A 307 22.77 -10.46 -27.77
N GLY A 308 21.96 -9.79 -26.91
CA GLY A 308 20.61 -9.34 -27.27
C GLY A 308 20.61 -7.93 -27.87
N MET A 309 19.90 -7.75 -29.02
CA MET A 309 19.57 -6.43 -29.57
C MET A 309 18.07 -6.24 -29.57
N ALA A 310 17.61 -5.03 -29.23
CA ALA A 310 16.20 -4.67 -29.29
C ALA A 310 16.04 -3.24 -29.79
N LEU A 311 15.08 -3.04 -30.72
CA LEU A 311 14.54 -1.73 -31.07
C LEU A 311 13.13 -1.66 -30.53
N ILE A 312 12.86 -0.64 -29.71
CA ILE A 312 11.57 -0.47 -29.03
C ILE A 312 11.08 0.94 -29.30
N PHE A 313 9.86 1.03 -29.78
CA PHE A 313 9.14 2.28 -30.01
C PHE A 313 7.93 2.33 -29.08
N THR A 314 7.85 3.34 -28.21
CA THR A 314 6.76 3.49 -27.28
C THR A 314 6.11 4.86 -27.42
N ARG A 315 4.78 4.90 -27.49
CA ARG A 315 3.96 6.10 -27.44
C ARG A 315 2.98 5.98 -26.29
N GLU A 316 2.97 6.97 -25.43
CA GLU A 316 2.00 7.10 -24.34
C GLU A 316 1.01 8.22 -24.67
N VAL A 317 -0.26 7.99 -24.36
CA VAL A 317 -1.34 8.94 -24.51
C VAL A 317 -2.07 9.08 -23.19
N ILE A 318 -2.09 10.28 -22.65
CA ILE A 318 -2.79 10.60 -21.41
C ILE A 318 -4.18 11.14 -21.77
N ASN A 319 -5.23 10.44 -21.37
CA ASN A 319 -6.62 10.86 -21.56
C ASN A 319 -7.14 11.56 -20.31
N THR A 320 -7.45 12.83 -20.40
CA THR A 320 -8.04 13.61 -19.29
C THR A 320 -9.53 13.29 -19.17
N LEU A 321 -9.90 12.43 -18.24
CA LEU A 321 -11.31 12.08 -17.98
C LEU A 321 -12.16 13.27 -17.45
N TRP A 322 -11.52 14.30 -16.91
CA TRP A 322 -12.16 15.51 -16.36
C TRP A 322 -12.84 16.41 -17.39
N VAL A 323 -12.31 16.48 -18.61
CA VAL A 323 -12.81 17.42 -19.64
C VAL A 323 -14.15 16.97 -20.22
N LYS A 324 -14.45 15.67 -20.20
CA LYS A 324 -15.72 15.15 -20.77
C LYS A 324 -16.99 15.48 -19.95
N ASN A 325 -16.87 15.83 -18.68
CA ASN A 325 -18.03 16.08 -17.82
C ASN A 325 -18.39 17.56 -17.59
N CYS A 326 -17.49 18.51 -17.92
CA CYS A 326 -17.75 19.95 -17.74
C CYS A 326 -18.27 20.66 -18.99
N TYR A 327 -17.97 20.15 -20.16
CA TYR A 327 -18.42 20.73 -21.43
C TYR A 327 -18.73 19.58 -22.36
N GLY A 328 -19.97 19.38 -22.72
CA GLY A 328 -20.42 18.30 -23.61
C GLY A 328 -19.80 18.29 -25.04
N GLU A 329 -18.56 18.77 -25.20
CA GLU A 329 -17.82 18.75 -26.47
C GLU A 329 -16.34 18.42 -26.25
N THR A 330 -15.87 17.51 -27.07
CA THR A 330 -14.49 17.01 -27.15
C THR A 330 -13.51 18.10 -27.64
N GLY A 331 -12.67 18.59 -26.75
CA GLY A 331 -11.46 19.34 -27.10
C GLY A 331 -10.22 18.47 -26.88
N VAL A 332 -9.55 18.06 -27.95
CA VAL A 332 -8.23 17.45 -27.90
C VAL A 332 -7.22 18.56 -27.64
N ILE A 333 -6.51 18.51 -26.53
CA ILE A 333 -5.31 19.32 -26.34
C ILE A 333 -4.12 18.39 -26.65
N THR A 334 -3.43 18.70 -27.73
CA THR A 334 -2.15 18.09 -28.14
C THR A 334 -1.00 18.60 -27.27
#